data_57a22a4fae9d35efc59b06749c80ad2b
#
_entry.id   57a22a4fae9d35efc59b06749c80ad2b
#
_cell.length_a   1.000
_cell.length_b   1.000
_cell.length_c   1.000
_cell.angle_alpha   90.00
_cell.angle_beta   90.00
_cell.angle_gamma   90.00
#
_symmetry.space_group_name_H-M   'P 1'
#
loop_
_entity.id
_entity.type
_entity.pdbx_description
1 polymer ?
#
loop_
_entity_poly.entity_id
_entity_poly.type
_entity_poly.pdbx_seq_one_letter_code
_entity_poly.pdbx_strand_id
1 'polypeptide(L)'
;MYVAIDFETANPKRVSACSAGGCVVEDGKIVDTFSTLIKPPEEFGEFSPFNVRIHGITSEKVADAPTFADLFPRFQARVDGHVVISYSKFDLSVINSLLDYYGCTSKFKHVDVCALAKECVPGLPNYKLPTVAQHLGLGGFNHHDAIEDAIMCAKVFLALKSSTATPCVTPSCRQQKESFSDAFSGFASVIVEDGIIDYKEAVELMHFLEVLPQLDIVVRLHQTVSDFLADGVISNDESNLLIAQLGIAAQQFSGRSYELCKTCGGPLPADMRGSCPWCLARESCDSDMSDEANSHLDAISQTLHS
;
A
#
# COMPACT_ATOMS: atom_id res chain seq x y z
N MET A 1 -3.16 11.38 -23.27
CA MET A 1 -3.98 11.76 -22.10
C MET A 1 -3.62 10.85 -20.94
N TYR A 2 -3.52 11.40 -19.74
CA TYR A 2 -3.32 10.66 -18.48
C TYR A 2 -4.48 10.97 -17.55
N VAL A 3 -4.86 10.01 -16.71
CA VAL A 3 -5.90 10.19 -15.68
C VAL A 3 -5.29 9.82 -14.33
N ALA A 4 -5.06 10.82 -13.50
CA ALA A 4 -4.63 10.56 -12.12
C ALA A 4 -5.85 10.19 -11.28
N ILE A 5 -5.71 9.17 -10.43
CA ILE A 5 -6.79 8.68 -9.58
C ILE A 5 -6.22 8.33 -8.21
N ASP A 6 -7.00 8.66 -7.19
CA ASP A 6 -6.76 8.29 -5.80
C ASP A 6 -8.07 7.87 -5.15
N PHE A 7 -8.01 6.90 -4.22
CA PHE A 7 -9.17 6.37 -3.51
C PHE A 7 -8.99 6.43 -2.00
N GLU A 8 -10.10 6.72 -1.30
CA GLU A 8 -10.21 6.44 0.13
C GLU A 8 -11.09 5.21 0.35
N THR A 9 -10.74 4.40 1.36
CA THR A 9 -11.48 3.17 1.68
C THR A 9 -12.10 3.24 3.08
N ALA A 10 -13.29 2.70 3.24
CA ALA A 10 -13.99 2.64 4.53
C ALA A 10 -13.23 1.79 5.57
N ASN A 11 -12.51 0.77 5.09
CA ASN A 11 -11.74 -0.16 5.88
C ASN A 11 -10.61 -0.76 5.00
N PRO A 12 -9.74 -1.64 5.51
CA PRO A 12 -8.60 -2.19 4.77
C PRO A 12 -8.95 -3.01 3.52
N LYS A 13 -10.21 -3.43 3.37
CA LYS A 13 -10.64 -4.19 2.19
C LYS A 13 -10.71 -3.27 0.97
N ARG A 14 -9.99 -3.57 -0.09
CA ARG A 14 -9.89 -2.73 -1.30
C ARG A 14 -11.24 -2.42 -1.96
N VAL A 15 -12.19 -3.35 -1.88
CA VAL A 15 -13.55 -3.19 -2.38
C VAL A 15 -14.39 -2.16 -1.58
N SER A 16 -13.93 -1.75 -0.39
CA SER A 16 -14.63 -0.80 0.48
C SER A 16 -14.39 0.67 0.11
N ALA A 17 -14.08 0.98 -1.15
CA ALA A 17 -13.89 2.36 -1.56
C ALA A 17 -15.05 3.26 -1.13
N CYS A 18 -14.75 4.37 -0.46
CA CYS A 18 -15.74 5.33 0.05
C CYS A 18 -15.60 6.73 -0.56
N SER A 19 -14.49 6.99 -1.25
CA SER A 19 -14.28 8.19 -2.05
C SER A 19 -13.35 7.88 -3.22
N ALA A 20 -13.50 8.64 -4.29
CA ALA A 20 -12.55 8.69 -5.39
C ALA A 20 -12.34 10.14 -5.81
N GLY A 21 -11.10 10.50 -6.01
CA GLY A 21 -10.67 11.75 -6.59
C GLY A 21 -9.84 11.52 -7.83
N GLY A 22 -9.84 12.47 -8.74
CA GLY A 22 -8.98 12.36 -9.91
C GLY A 22 -8.87 13.63 -10.74
N CYS A 23 -7.91 13.62 -11.66
CA CYS A 23 -7.77 14.68 -12.64
C CYS A 23 -7.32 14.14 -14.00
N VAL A 24 -7.69 14.85 -15.04
CA VAL A 24 -7.30 14.57 -16.43
C VAL A 24 -6.14 15.47 -16.82
N VAL A 25 -5.11 14.87 -17.38
CA VAL A 25 -3.91 15.58 -17.85
C VAL A 25 -3.80 15.44 -19.36
N GLU A 26 -3.82 16.57 -20.08
CA GLU A 26 -3.60 16.69 -21.51
C GLU A 26 -2.50 17.72 -21.78
N ASP A 27 -1.61 17.41 -22.70
CA ASP A 27 -0.51 18.31 -23.12
C ASP A 27 0.29 18.91 -21.93
N GLY A 28 0.49 18.10 -20.89
CA GLY A 28 1.24 18.51 -19.70
C GLY A 28 0.48 19.43 -18.73
N LYS A 29 -0.84 19.57 -18.88
CA LYS A 29 -1.68 20.40 -18.02
C LYS A 29 -2.85 19.60 -17.48
N ILE A 30 -3.26 19.92 -16.25
CA ILE A 30 -4.52 19.43 -15.70
C ILE A 30 -5.65 20.22 -16.36
N VAL A 31 -6.55 19.52 -17.06
CA VAL A 31 -7.65 20.12 -17.85
C VAL A 31 -9.03 19.86 -17.23
N ASP A 32 -9.16 18.83 -16.42
CA ASP A 32 -10.40 18.50 -15.71
C ASP A 32 -10.07 17.87 -14.36
N THR A 33 -10.97 18.05 -13.38
CA THR A 33 -10.88 17.42 -12.06
C THR A 33 -12.24 16.84 -11.68
N PHE A 34 -12.24 15.75 -10.94
CA PHE A 34 -13.46 15.11 -10.47
C PHE A 34 -13.26 14.50 -9.08
N SER A 35 -14.31 14.52 -8.28
CA SER A 35 -14.36 13.78 -7.03
C SER A 35 -15.77 13.27 -6.78
N THR A 36 -15.90 12.21 -6.03
CA THR A 36 -17.18 11.65 -5.63
C THR A 36 -17.03 10.83 -4.37
N LEU A 37 -18.05 10.88 -3.51
CA LEU A 37 -18.23 9.86 -2.50
C LEU A 37 -18.75 8.59 -3.15
N ILE A 38 -18.43 7.45 -2.57
CA ILE A 38 -18.84 6.13 -3.03
C ILE A 38 -19.48 5.42 -1.85
N LYS A 39 -20.66 4.82 -2.07
CA LYS A 39 -21.24 3.91 -1.11
C LYS A 39 -20.60 2.53 -1.26
N PRO A 40 -19.84 2.05 -0.26
CA PRO A 40 -19.28 0.70 -0.31
C PRO A 40 -20.38 -0.36 -0.36
N PRO A 41 -20.09 -1.57 -0.87
CA PRO A 41 -21.02 -2.69 -0.75
C PRO A 41 -21.38 -2.94 0.72
N GLU A 42 -22.61 -3.36 1.00
CA GLU A 42 -23.13 -3.51 2.36
C GLU A 42 -22.26 -4.42 3.22
N GLU A 43 -21.80 -5.53 2.66
CA GLU A 43 -20.91 -6.51 3.33
C GLU A 43 -19.49 -5.98 3.61
N PHE A 44 -19.10 -4.87 3.00
CA PHE A 44 -17.81 -4.17 3.19
C PHE A 44 -18.00 -2.74 3.67
N GLY A 45 -19.22 -2.37 4.06
CA GLY A 45 -19.62 -1.01 4.43
C GLY A 45 -19.31 -0.63 5.87
N GLU A 46 -18.67 -1.48 6.66
CA GLU A 46 -18.22 -1.12 8.00
C GLU A 46 -17.04 -0.15 7.90
N PHE A 47 -17.17 1.02 8.57
CA PHE A 47 -16.14 2.04 8.59
C PHE A 47 -15.20 1.83 9.78
N SER A 48 -13.94 1.59 9.50
CA SER A 48 -12.90 1.56 10.51
C SER A 48 -12.73 2.96 11.13
N PRO A 49 -12.78 3.08 12.47
CA PRO A 49 -12.53 4.37 13.13
C PRO A 49 -11.19 5.00 12.75
N PHE A 50 -10.24 4.17 12.39
CA PHE A 50 -8.94 4.59 11.92
C PHE A 50 -9.00 5.26 10.54
N ASN A 51 -9.60 4.60 9.55
CA ASN A 51 -9.77 5.18 8.21
C ASN A 51 -10.55 6.50 8.29
N VAL A 52 -11.62 6.54 9.09
CA VAL A 52 -12.40 7.77 9.36
C VAL A 52 -11.52 8.88 9.93
N ARG A 53 -10.59 8.56 10.84
CA ARG A 53 -9.67 9.56 11.42
C ARG A 53 -8.74 10.17 10.37
N ILE A 54 -8.37 9.41 9.36
CA ILE A 54 -7.45 9.83 8.30
C ILE A 54 -8.13 10.76 7.31
N HIS A 55 -9.20 10.28 6.67
CA HIS A 55 -9.86 11.00 5.57
C HIS A 55 -11.15 11.71 6.00
N GLY A 56 -11.63 11.51 7.24
CA GLY A 56 -12.82 12.17 7.78
C GLY A 56 -14.15 11.74 7.16
N ILE A 57 -14.19 10.68 6.35
CA ILE A 57 -15.39 10.18 5.71
C ILE A 57 -16.01 9.13 6.64
N THR A 58 -17.31 9.31 6.96
CA THR A 58 -18.08 8.40 7.81
C THR A 58 -19.14 7.67 7.01
N SER A 59 -19.73 6.63 7.59
CA SER A 59 -20.84 5.89 6.98
C SER A 59 -22.04 6.78 6.64
N GLU A 60 -22.33 7.79 7.49
CA GLU A 60 -23.41 8.73 7.26
C GLU A 60 -23.15 9.61 6.04
N LYS A 61 -21.90 10.01 5.80
CA LYS A 61 -21.55 10.84 4.63
C LYS A 61 -21.74 10.11 3.30
N VAL A 62 -21.62 8.80 3.29
CA VAL A 62 -21.78 7.98 2.07
C VAL A 62 -23.13 7.28 1.97
N ALA A 63 -24.03 7.46 2.94
CA ALA A 63 -25.30 6.74 2.99
C ALA A 63 -26.13 6.89 1.69
N ASP A 64 -26.17 8.10 1.14
CA ASP A 64 -26.88 8.44 -0.08
C ASP A 64 -25.95 8.58 -1.30
N ALA A 65 -24.67 8.20 -1.17
CA ALA A 65 -23.73 8.23 -2.27
C ALA A 65 -24.04 7.12 -3.30
N PRO A 66 -23.70 7.32 -4.57
CA PRO A 66 -23.81 6.26 -5.57
C PRO A 66 -22.85 5.11 -5.26
N THR A 67 -23.21 3.91 -5.67
CA THR A 67 -22.29 2.76 -5.67
C THR A 67 -21.28 2.87 -6.79
N PHE A 68 -20.20 2.07 -6.73
CA PHE A 68 -19.27 2.02 -7.85
C PHE A 68 -19.93 1.55 -9.15
N ALA A 69 -20.91 0.64 -9.08
CA ALA A 69 -21.67 0.22 -10.26
C ALA A 69 -22.38 1.40 -10.95
N ASP A 70 -22.98 2.31 -10.16
CA ASP A 70 -23.63 3.51 -10.70
C ASP A 70 -22.62 4.47 -11.35
N LEU A 71 -21.42 4.54 -10.79
CA LEU A 71 -20.34 5.40 -11.26
C LEU A 71 -19.54 4.79 -12.43
N PHE A 72 -19.61 3.47 -12.60
CA PHE A 72 -18.76 2.74 -13.53
C PHE A 72 -18.82 3.28 -14.97
N PRO A 73 -19.96 3.62 -15.58
CA PRO A 73 -19.97 4.17 -16.93
C PRO A 73 -19.15 5.46 -17.07
N ARG A 74 -19.17 6.32 -16.05
CA ARG A 74 -18.39 7.57 -16.03
C ARG A 74 -16.91 7.29 -15.78
N PHE A 75 -16.61 6.34 -14.89
CA PHE A 75 -15.24 5.88 -14.65
C PHE A 75 -14.64 5.30 -15.92
N GLN A 76 -15.33 4.36 -16.55
CA GLN A 76 -14.87 3.71 -17.77
C GLN A 76 -14.61 4.71 -18.89
N ALA A 77 -15.52 5.67 -19.10
CA ALA A 77 -15.36 6.70 -20.13
C ALA A 77 -14.11 7.58 -19.92
N ARG A 78 -13.60 7.68 -18.68
CA ARG A 78 -12.37 8.43 -18.39
C ARG A 78 -11.10 7.61 -18.54
N VAL A 79 -11.16 6.31 -18.24
CA VAL A 79 -9.94 5.50 -18.15
C VAL A 79 -9.71 4.60 -19.35
N ASP A 80 -10.75 4.17 -20.07
CA ASP A 80 -10.61 3.25 -21.20
C ASP A 80 -9.76 3.86 -22.33
N GLY A 81 -8.76 3.09 -22.73
CA GLY A 81 -7.82 3.51 -23.77
C GLY A 81 -6.76 4.52 -23.31
N HIS A 82 -6.81 4.96 -22.05
CA HIS A 82 -5.88 5.95 -21.53
C HIS A 82 -4.84 5.35 -20.58
N VAL A 83 -3.95 6.19 -20.07
CA VAL A 83 -2.98 5.83 -19.05
C VAL A 83 -3.47 6.37 -17.72
N VAL A 84 -3.82 5.47 -16.81
CA VAL A 84 -4.13 5.78 -15.41
C VAL A 84 -2.81 5.92 -14.66
N ILE A 85 -2.69 6.95 -13.86
CA ILE A 85 -1.56 7.16 -12.94
C ILE A 85 -2.08 7.21 -11.52
N SER A 86 -1.39 6.56 -10.58
CA SER A 86 -1.65 6.69 -9.15
C SER A 86 -0.32 6.75 -8.39
N TYR A 87 -0.39 7.17 -7.14
CA TYR A 87 0.86 7.35 -6.39
C TYR A 87 1.44 6.03 -5.86
N SER A 88 0.70 4.95 -5.91
CA SER A 88 1.19 3.61 -5.62
C SER A 88 0.32 2.56 -6.31
N LYS A 89 0.60 1.29 -6.04
CA LYS A 89 -0.25 0.19 -6.51
C LYS A 89 -1.56 0.06 -5.71
N PHE A 90 -1.73 0.83 -4.63
CA PHE A 90 -2.93 0.79 -3.80
C PHE A 90 -4.18 1.06 -4.64
N ASP A 91 -4.23 2.18 -5.35
CA ASP A 91 -5.37 2.59 -6.15
C ASP A 91 -5.66 1.61 -7.28
N LEU A 92 -4.61 1.08 -7.93
CA LEU A 92 -4.77 0.01 -8.91
C LEU A 92 -5.44 -1.23 -8.29
N SER A 93 -5.05 -1.60 -7.07
CA SER A 93 -5.66 -2.74 -6.37
C SER A 93 -7.12 -2.47 -5.97
N VAL A 94 -7.44 -1.23 -5.59
CA VAL A 94 -8.84 -0.80 -5.34
C VAL A 94 -9.66 -0.91 -6.63
N ILE A 95 -9.16 -0.36 -7.75
CA ILE A 95 -9.85 -0.45 -9.05
C ILE A 95 -10.11 -1.91 -9.41
N ASN A 96 -9.09 -2.76 -9.35
CA ASN A 96 -9.24 -4.18 -9.69
C ASN A 96 -10.27 -4.88 -8.79
N SER A 97 -10.22 -4.65 -7.47
CA SER A 97 -11.19 -5.22 -6.53
C SER A 97 -12.63 -4.77 -6.80
N LEU A 98 -12.83 -3.51 -7.18
CA LEU A 98 -14.14 -2.98 -7.55
C LEU A 98 -14.63 -3.57 -8.87
N LEU A 99 -13.76 -3.65 -9.88
CA LEU A 99 -14.10 -4.26 -11.17
C LEU A 99 -14.50 -5.72 -11.00
N ASP A 100 -13.74 -6.48 -10.21
CA ASP A 100 -14.01 -7.89 -9.93
C ASP A 100 -15.32 -8.07 -9.18
N TYR A 101 -15.53 -7.31 -8.11
CA TYR A 101 -16.73 -7.40 -7.27
C TYR A 101 -18.02 -7.12 -8.07
N TYR A 102 -18.01 -6.08 -8.90
CA TYR A 102 -19.17 -5.68 -9.68
C TYR A 102 -19.26 -6.36 -11.05
N GLY A 103 -18.33 -7.27 -11.39
CA GLY A 103 -18.31 -7.93 -12.69
C GLY A 103 -18.09 -6.96 -13.86
N CYS A 104 -17.42 -5.85 -13.62
CA CYS A 104 -17.13 -4.81 -14.59
C CYS A 104 -15.79 -5.06 -15.28
N THR A 105 -15.61 -4.51 -16.47
CA THR A 105 -14.33 -4.61 -17.20
C THR A 105 -13.93 -3.25 -17.78
N SER A 106 -12.65 -2.91 -17.64
CA SER A 106 -12.08 -1.68 -18.18
C SER A 106 -10.68 -1.96 -18.74
N LYS A 107 -10.26 -1.20 -19.76
CA LYS A 107 -8.98 -1.38 -20.46
C LYS A 107 -8.16 -0.10 -20.41
N PHE A 108 -7.19 -0.06 -19.53
CA PHE A 108 -6.25 1.05 -19.41
C PHE A 108 -4.83 0.53 -19.17
N LYS A 109 -3.85 1.41 -19.34
CA LYS A 109 -2.48 1.18 -18.88
C LYS A 109 -2.31 1.88 -17.54
N HIS A 110 -1.39 1.41 -16.70
CA HIS A 110 -1.14 2.01 -15.40
C HIS A 110 0.32 2.43 -15.27
N VAL A 111 0.56 3.54 -14.58
CA VAL A 111 1.89 4.00 -14.14
C VAL A 111 1.83 4.24 -12.64
N ASP A 112 2.74 3.60 -11.94
CA ASP A 112 3.02 3.81 -10.52
C ASP A 112 4.01 4.99 -10.39
N VAL A 113 3.51 6.12 -9.88
CA VAL A 113 4.29 7.36 -9.78
C VAL A 113 5.30 7.28 -8.65
N CYS A 114 5.04 6.51 -7.58
CA CYS A 114 6.00 6.28 -6.51
C CYS A 114 7.22 5.48 -7.02
N ALA A 115 6.98 4.42 -7.79
CA ALA A 115 8.05 3.67 -8.42
C ALA A 115 8.89 4.55 -9.36
N LEU A 116 8.23 5.37 -10.18
CA LEU A 116 8.90 6.35 -11.05
C LEU A 116 9.73 7.35 -10.25
N ALA A 117 9.22 7.83 -9.10
CA ALA A 117 9.95 8.76 -8.24
C ALA A 117 11.23 8.11 -7.66
N LYS A 118 11.17 6.84 -7.25
CA LYS A 118 12.34 6.10 -6.77
C LYS A 118 13.46 6.01 -7.83
N GLU A 119 13.07 5.87 -9.10
CA GLU A 119 14.03 5.82 -10.22
C GLU A 119 14.61 7.20 -10.55
N CYS A 120 13.75 8.24 -10.56
CA CYS A 120 14.13 9.57 -11.04
C CYS A 120 14.83 10.43 -9.99
N VAL A 121 14.53 10.26 -8.70
CA VAL A 121 15.05 11.06 -7.59
C VAL A 121 15.53 10.17 -6.45
N PRO A 122 16.57 9.36 -6.66
CA PRO A 122 17.08 8.45 -5.64
C PRO A 122 17.62 9.20 -4.42
N GLY A 123 17.62 8.54 -3.26
CA GLY A 123 18.26 9.06 -2.04
C GLY A 123 17.36 9.95 -1.17
N LEU A 124 16.05 9.95 -1.37
CA LEU A 124 15.12 10.57 -0.44
C LEU A 124 14.99 9.73 0.86
N PRO A 125 14.68 10.37 2.00
CA PRO A 125 14.50 9.66 3.26
C PRO A 125 13.31 8.69 3.21
N ASN A 126 12.28 9.01 2.45
CA ASN A 126 11.15 8.16 2.07
C ASN A 126 10.53 8.68 0.76
N TYR A 127 9.63 7.88 0.18
CA TYR A 127 8.95 8.22 -1.07
C TYR A 127 7.44 8.43 -0.88
N LYS A 128 7.02 8.94 0.29
CA LYS A 128 5.64 9.39 0.49
C LYS A 128 5.33 10.58 -0.41
N LEU A 129 4.09 10.67 -0.89
CA LEU A 129 3.68 11.75 -1.81
C LEU A 129 4.06 13.15 -1.32
N PRO A 130 3.85 13.51 -0.03
CA PRO A 130 4.29 14.81 0.48
C PRO A 130 5.81 15.03 0.40
N THR A 131 6.61 14.00 0.69
CA THR A 131 8.07 14.10 0.66
C THR A 131 8.59 14.34 -0.76
N VAL A 132 8.08 13.60 -1.73
CA VAL A 132 8.47 13.77 -3.14
C VAL A 132 7.97 15.11 -3.68
N ALA A 133 6.74 15.52 -3.36
CA ALA A 133 6.18 16.81 -3.75
C ALA A 133 7.04 17.97 -3.20
N GLN A 134 7.44 17.90 -1.94
CA GLN A 134 8.32 18.88 -1.32
C GLN A 134 9.70 18.95 -1.99
N HIS A 135 10.31 17.79 -2.26
CA HIS A 135 11.59 17.69 -2.96
C HIS A 135 11.54 18.33 -4.36
N LEU A 136 10.45 18.14 -5.07
CA LEU A 136 10.22 18.70 -6.40
C LEU A 136 9.74 20.16 -6.37
N GLY A 137 9.59 20.78 -5.20
CA GLY A 137 9.15 22.17 -5.05
C GLY A 137 7.69 22.43 -5.43
N LEU A 138 6.82 21.41 -5.37
CA LEU A 138 5.43 21.50 -5.81
C LEU A 138 4.47 22.11 -4.78
N GLY A 139 4.97 22.49 -3.61
CA GLY A 139 4.18 23.08 -2.53
C GLY A 139 3.46 22.04 -1.67
N GLY A 140 2.70 22.54 -0.66
CA GLY A 140 1.88 21.70 0.22
C GLY A 140 0.48 21.49 -0.34
N PHE A 141 -0.22 20.47 0.16
CA PHE A 141 -1.59 20.10 -0.17
C PHE A 141 -2.26 19.44 1.05
N ASN A 142 -3.55 19.29 1.01
CA ASN A 142 -4.30 18.59 2.07
C ASN A 142 -4.24 17.07 1.80
N HIS A 143 -3.26 16.41 2.41
CA HIS A 143 -3.07 14.97 2.26
C HIS A 143 -4.24 14.19 2.88
N HIS A 144 -4.61 13.07 2.26
CA HIS A 144 -5.81 12.27 2.55
C HIS A 144 -7.15 12.91 2.13
N ASP A 145 -7.09 13.80 1.17
CA ASP A 145 -8.21 14.20 0.36
C ASP A 145 -7.99 13.63 -1.05
N ALA A 146 -8.81 12.68 -1.47
CA ALA A 146 -8.57 11.92 -2.69
C ALA A 146 -8.37 12.80 -3.95
N ILE A 147 -9.04 13.96 -4.06
CA ILE A 147 -8.83 14.86 -5.19
C ILE A 147 -7.51 15.61 -5.10
N GLU A 148 -7.12 16.06 -3.89
CA GLU A 148 -5.85 16.76 -3.68
C GLU A 148 -4.65 15.81 -3.89
N ASP A 149 -4.77 14.56 -3.42
CA ASP A 149 -3.77 13.50 -3.62
C ASP A 149 -3.62 13.16 -5.10
N ALA A 150 -4.72 12.97 -5.84
CA ALA A 150 -4.69 12.73 -7.28
C ALA A 150 -4.07 13.91 -8.06
N ILE A 151 -4.42 15.15 -7.71
CA ILE A 151 -3.83 16.36 -8.32
C ILE A 151 -2.32 16.44 -8.03
N MET A 152 -1.91 16.16 -6.80
CA MET A 152 -0.49 16.17 -6.44
C MET A 152 0.27 15.02 -7.13
N CYS A 153 -0.31 13.83 -7.21
CA CYS A 153 0.24 12.73 -7.98
C CYS A 153 0.47 13.12 -9.45
N ALA A 154 -0.51 13.78 -10.07
CA ALA A 154 -0.36 14.28 -11.44
C ALA A 154 0.77 15.31 -11.58
N LYS A 155 0.90 16.24 -10.64
CA LYS A 155 1.99 17.25 -10.63
C LYS A 155 3.35 16.58 -10.49
N VAL A 156 3.49 15.63 -9.56
CA VAL A 156 4.72 14.85 -9.39
C VAL A 156 5.06 14.10 -10.68
N PHE A 157 4.10 13.38 -11.25
CA PHE A 157 4.29 12.67 -12.53
C PHE A 157 4.78 13.59 -13.65
N LEU A 158 4.18 14.75 -13.80
CA LEU A 158 4.58 15.72 -14.84
C LEU A 158 6.00 16.27 -14.59
N ALA A 159 6.35 16.56 -13.36
CA ALA A 159 7.69 17.02 -13.00
C ALA A 159 8.75 15.94 -13.28
N LEU A 160 8.48 14.69 -12.90
CA LEU A 160 9.37 13.57 -13.15
C LEU A 160 9.49 13.26 -14.63
N LYS A 161 8.37 13.28 -15.38
CA LYS A 161 8.36 13.03 -16.82
C LYS A 161 9.21 14.03 -17.62
N SER A 162 9.27 15.28 -17.19
CA SER A 162 10.12 16.29 -17.83
C SER A 162 11.62 16.02 -17.67
N SER A 163 11.98 15.18 -16.70
CA SER A 163 13.37 14.85 -16.33
C SER A 163 13.86 13.53 -16.92
N THR A 164 12.99 12.69 -17.53
CA THR A 164 13.34 11.35 -18.00
C THR A 164 12.78 11.02 -19.37
N ALA A 165 13.46 10.11 -20.09
CA ALA A 165 12.93 9.45 -21.27
C ALA A 165 11.85 8.42 -20.85
N THR A 166 10.69 8.52 -21.43
CA THR A 166 9.51 7.62 -21.40
C THR A 166 9.28 6.80 -20.11
N PRO A 167 8.21 7.07 -19.34
CA PRO A 167 7.86 6.30 -18.16
C PRO A 167 7.63 4.81 -18.50
N CYS A 168 8.02 3.92 -17.61
CA CYS A 168 7.64 2.51 -17.70
C CYS A 168 6.12 2.38 -17.56
N VAL A 169 5.46 1.99 -18.62
CA VAL A 169 4.01 1.78 -18.65
C VAL A 169 3.73 0.29 -18.61
N THR A 170 3.16 -0.19 -17.51
CA THR A 170 2.74 -1.59 -17.39
C THR A 170 1.33 -1.77 -17.97
N PRO A 171 1.03 -2.86 -18.70
CA PRO A 171 -0.34 -3.21 -19.05
C PRO A 171 -1.17 -3.42 -17.79
N SER A 172 -2.42 -2.96 -17.78
CA SER A 172 -3.34 -3.29 -16.68
C SER A 172 -3.42 -4.81 -16.53
N CYS A 173 -3.09 -5.29 -15.33
CA CYS A 173 -3.05 -6.71 -15.09
C CYS A 173 -4.46 -7.29 -15.18
N ARG A 174 -4.63 -8.29 -16.03
CA ARG A 174 -5.83 -9.11 -16.10
C ARG A 174 -5.80 -10.13 -15.00
N GLN A 175 -6.94 -10.23 -14.29
CA GLN A 175 -7.43 -11.39 -13.57
C GLN A 175 -6.65 -12.70 -13.81
N GLN A 176 -5.72 -12.99 -12.93
CA GLN A 176 -5.46 -14.34 -12.49
C GLN A 176 -6.06 -14.43 -11.09
N LYS A 177 -6.79 -15.49 -10.78
CA LYS A 177 -7.14 -15.81 -9.40
C LYS A 177 -5.83 -15.87 -8.64
N GLU A 178 -5.52 -14.81 -7.91
CA GLU A 178 -4.31 -14.74 -7.10
C GLU A 178 -4.39 -15.86 -6.08
N SER A 179 -3.34 -16.67 -6.00
CA SER A 179 -3.19 -17.59 -4.89
C SER A 179 -3.07 -16.76 -3.60
N PHE A 180 -3.41 -17.33 -2.46
CA PHE A 180 -3.18 -16.70 -1.15
C PHE A 180 -1.77 -16.12 -1.02
N SER A 181 -0.77 -16.83 -1.54
CA SER A 181 0.62 -16.42 -1.62
C SER A 181 0.82 -15.13 -2.43
N ASP A 182 0.19 -15.02 -3.59
CA ASP A 182 0.30 -13.86 -4.46
C ASP A 182 -0.39 -12.63 -3.82
N ALA A 183 -1.55 -12.84 -3.21
CA ALA A 183 -2.28 -11.79 -2.48
C ALA A 183 -1.47 -11.27 -1.30
N PHE A 184 -0.87 -12.16 -0.49
CA PHE A 184 -0.02 -11.78 0.63
C PHE A 184 1.24 -11.04 0.18
N SER A 185 1.94 -11.58 -0.83
CA SER A 185 3.16 -10.97 -1.37
C SER A 185 2.87 -9.61 -2.01
N GLY A 186 1.74 -9.47 -2.71
CA GLY A 186 1.27 -8.22 -3.28
C GLY A 186 0.99 -7.19 -2.21
N PHE A 187 0.26 -7.55 -1.16
CA PHE A 187 -0.03 -6.67 -0.03
C PHE A 187 1.24 -6.27 0.72
N ALA A 188 2.10 -7.23 1.06
CA ALA A 188 3.36 -6.96 1.75
C ALA A 188 4.26 -6.01 0.94
N SER A 189 4.31 -6.14 -0.39
CA SER A 189 5.09 -5.25 -1.24
C SER A 189 4.55 -3.82 -1.28
N VAL A 190 3.23 -3.63 -1.13
CA VAL A 190 2.61 -2.29 -1.06
C VAL A 190 2.92 -1.63 0.28
N ILE A 191 2.75 -2.36 1.39
CA ILE A 191 3.00 -1.83 2.75
C ILE A 191 4.46 -1.39 2.93
N VAL A 192 5.42 -2.12 2.34
CA VAL A 192 6.86 -1.79 2.49
C VAL A 192 7.42 -0.97 1.32
N GLU A 193 6.56 -0.41 0.48
CA GLU A 193 6.97 0.17 -0.80
C GLU A 193 7.97 1.33 -0.65
N ASP A 194 7.80 2.18 0.35
CA ASP A 194 8.71 3.30 0.63
C ASP A 194 9.85 2.96 1.60
N GLY A 195 9.86 1.72 2.13
CA GLY A 195 10.87 1.24 3.07
C GLY A 195 10.63 1.66 4.52
N ILE A 196 9.45 2.17 4.84
CA ILE A 196 9.04 2.55 6.20
C ILE A 196 7.59 2.13 6.38
N ILE A 197 7.29 1.43 7.48
CA ILE A 197 5.91 1.17 7.90
C ILE A 197 5.53 2.24 8.93
N ASP A 198 4.63 3.12 8.56
CA ASP A 198 4.07 4.08 9.51
C ASP A 198 2.89 3.47 10.29
N TYR A 199 2.35 4.25 11.24
CA TYR A 199 1.23 3.80 12.06
C TYR A 199 -0.01 3.41 11.23
N LYS A 200 -0.29 4.12 10.14
CA LYS A 200 -1.40 3.81 9.23
C LYS A 200 -1.20 2.47 8.54
N GLU A 201 -0.03 2.28 7.99
CA GLU A 201 0.33 1.05 7.29
C GLU A 201 0.37 -0.16 8.22
N ALA A 202 0.83 0.04 9.47
CA ALA A 202 0.78 -1.01 10.49
C ALA A 202 -0.66 -1.40 10.84
N VAL A 203 -1.59 -0.44 10.91
CA VAL A 203 -3.02 -0.75 11.12
C VAL A 203 -3.61 -1.45 9.88
N GLU A 204 -3.29 -1.01 8.68
CA GLU A 204 -3.72 -1.71 7.46
C GLU A 204 -3.19 -3.16 7.42
N LEU A 205 -1.95 -3.35 7.84
CA LEU A 205 -1.35 -4.68 7.98
C LEU A 205 -2.10 -5.52 9.01
N MET A 206 -2.40 -4.98 10.19
CA MET A 206 -3.15 -5.69 11.23
C MET A 206 -4.49 -6.21 10.68
N HIS A 207 -5.28 -5.34 10.07
CA HIS A 207 -6.58 -5.71 9.51
C HIS A 207 -6.47 -6.70 8.34
N PHE A 208 -5.43 -6.58 7.52
CA PHE A 208 -5.18 -7.58 6.49
C PHE A 208 -4.92 -8.96 7.09
N LEU A 209 -4.13 -9.02 8.17
CA LEU A 209 -3.82 -10.27 8.85
C LEU A 209 -5.06 -10.91 9.52
N GLU A 210 -6.04 -10.12 9.97
CA GLU A 210 -7.30 -10.62 10.56
C GLU A 210 -8.15 -11.44 9.60
N VAL A 211 -8.11 -11.09 8.31
CA VAL A 211 -8.91 -11.78 7.27
C VAL A 211 -8.20 -13.00 6.67
N LEU A 212 -6.95 -13.24 7.06
CA LEU A 212 -6.16 -14.36 6.57
C LEU A 212 -6.44 -15.65 7.35
N PRO A 213 -6.16 -16.84 6.76
CA PRO A 213 -6.17 -18.09 7.51
C PRO A 213 -5.28 -17.98 8.76
N GLN A 214 -5.74 -18.60 9.86
CA GLN A 214 -5.04 -18.60 11.16
C GLN A 214 -3.82 -19.55 11.12
N LEU A 215 -2.83 -19.18 10.33
CA LEU A 215 -1.53 -19.85 10.28
C LEU A 215 -0.63 -19.25 11.36
N ASP A 216 0.23 -20.04 11.95
CA ASP A 216 1.09 -19.61 13.07
C ASP A 216 1.87 -18.33 12.77
N ILE A 217 2.37 -18.17 11.55
CA ILE A 217 3.10 -16.98 11.15
C ILE A 217 2.18 -15.75 11.04
N VAL A 218 0.95 -15.92 10.58
CA VAL A 218 -0.04 -14.84 10.50
C VAL A 218 -0.44 -14.39 11.89
N VAL A 219 -0.70 -15.35 12.79
CA VAL A 219 -1.09 -15.06 14.18
C VAL A 219 0.01 -14.29 14.91
N ARG A 220 1.27 -14.71 14.75
CA ARG A 220 2.42 -14.02 15.37
C ARG A 220 2.63 -12.63 14.82
N LEU A 221 2.57 -12.48 13.50
CA LEU A 221 2.72 -11.16 12.86
C LEU A 221 1.61 -10.22 13.31
N HIS A 222 0.36 -10.72 13.39
CA HIS A 222 -0.76 -9.94 13.91
C HIS A 222 -0.53 -9.49 15.36
N GLN A 223 -0.04 -10.38 16.23
CA GLN A 223 0.27 -10.03 17.62
C GLN A 223 1.36 -8.95 17.69
N THR A 224 2.45 -9.09 16.94
CA THR A 224 3.52 -8.10 16.89
C THR A 224 3.01 -6.72 16.46
N VAL A 225 2.20 -6.67 15.39
CA VAL A 225 1.60 -5.41 14.92
C VAL A 225 0.69 -4.82 15.99
N SER A 226 -0.14 -5.64 16.64
CA SER A 226 -1.02 -5.20 17.72
C SER A 226 -0.27 -4.58 18.90
N ASP A 227 0.85 -5.20 19.29
CA ASP A 227 1.68 -4.71 20.39
C ASP A 227 2.33 -3.36 20.04
N PHE A 228 2.84 -3.21 18.82
CA PHE A 228 3.44 -1.97 18.36
C PHE A 228 2.43 -0.83 18.16
N LEU A 229 1.18 -1.14 17.89
CA LEU A 229 0.13 -0.13 17.79
C LEU A 229 -0.39 0.37 19.14
N ALA A 230 0.00 -0.24 20.25
CA ALA A 230 -0.57 0.02 21.57
C ALA A 230 -0.33 1.46 22.06
N ASP A 231 0.79 2.08 21.73
CA ASP A 231 1.12 3.46 22.13
C ASP A 231 0.72 4.52 21.09
N GLY A 232 0.22 4.10 19.91
CA GLY A 232 -0.27 4.98 18.86
C GLY A 232 0.80 5.54 17.93
N VAL A 233 2.03 5.04 18.01
CA VAL A 233 3.17 5.46 17.18
C VAL A 233 3.91 4.21 16.72
N ILE A 234 4.46 4.23 15.51
CA ILE A 234 5.43 3.23 15.05
C ILE A 234 6.80 3.90 14.97
N SER A 235 7.72 3.45 15.80
CA SER A 235 9.12 3.88 15.75
C SER A 235 9.83 3.35 14.49
N ASN A 236 10.98 3.92 14.14
CA ASN A 236 11.77 3.41 13.01
C ASN A 236 12.22 1.97 13.22
N ASP A 237 12.52 1.57 14.46
CA ASP A 237 12.97 0.22 14.79
C ASP A 237 11.84 -0.79 14.65
N GLU A 238 10.63 -0.47 15.13
CA GLU A 238 9.43 -1.28 14.94
C GLU A 238 9.07 -1.41 13.45
N SER A 239 9.15 -0.32 12.70
CA SER A 239 8.96 -0.32 11.25
C SER A 239 9.92 -1.28 10.55
N ASN A 240 11.22 -1.19 10.84
CA ASN A 240 12.23 -2.09 10.27
C ASN A 240 11.96 -3.56 10.64
N LEU A 241 11.53 -3.80 11.86
CA LEU A 241 11.20 -5.13 12.34
C LEU A 241 9.98 -5.72 11.61
N LEU A 242 8.93 -4.92 11.42
CA LEU A 242 7.74 -5.33 10.66
C LEU A 242 8.08 -5.62 9.19
N ILE A 243 8.92 -4.80 8.56
CA ILE A 243 9.39 -5.03 7.18
C ILE A 243 10.12 -6.38 7.09
N ALA A 244 11.02 -6.66 8.03
CA ALA A 244 11.76 -7.92 8.05
C ALA A 244 10.81 -9.13 8.24
N GLN A 245 9.84 -9.04 9.15
CA GLN A 245 8.86 -10.11 9.39
C GLN A 245 7.94 -10.34 8.19
N LEU A 246 7.49 -9.26 7.53
CA LEU A 246 6.70 -9.35 6.31
C LEU A 246 7.46 -10.05 5.19
N GLY A 247 8.74 -9.73 5.02
CA GLY A 247 9.60 -10.39 4.05
C GLY A 247 9.72 -11.89 4.30
N ILE A 248 9.89 -12.30 5.55
CA ILE A 248 9.93 -13.72 5.96
C ILE A 248 8.59 -14.40 5.68
N ALA A 249 7.47 -13.79 6.07
CA ALA A 249 6.14 -14.32 5.83
C ALA A 249 5.85 -14.47 4.33
N ALA A 250 6.14 -13.45 3.53
CA ALA A 250 5.96 -13.48 2.08
C ALA A 250 6.73 -14.63 1.42
N GLN A 251 7.93 -14.93 1.89
CA GLN A 251 8.73 -16.05 1.38
C GLN A 251 8.15 -17.41 1.75
N GLN A 252 7.66 -17.58 2.99
CA GLN A 252 7.00 -18.82 3.40
C GLN A 252 5.78 -19.11 2.54
N PHE A 253 5.05 -18.09 2.11
CA PHE A 253 3.87 -18.24 1.27
C PHE A 253 4.20 -18.39 -0.22
N SER A 254 5.34 -17.92 -0.70
CA SER A 254 5.68 -17.95 -2.14
C SER A 254 6.04 -19.33 -2.71
N GLY A 255 6.08 -20.36 -1.88
CA GLY A 255 6.47 -21.73 -2.30
C GLY A 255 7.89 -21.82 -2.85
N ARG A 256 8.72 -20.78 -2.69
CA ARG A 256 10.13 -20.79 -3.09
C ARG A 256 10.94 -21.61 -2.09
N SER A 257 11.91 -22.38 -2.58
CA SER A 257 12.93 -22.99 -1.72
C SER A 257 13.75 -21.89 -1.07
N TYR A 258 13.86 -21.92 0.24
CA TYR A 258 14.71 -21.01 1.00
C TYR A 258 15.76 -21.80 1.78
N GLU A 259 16.93 -21.19 1.98
CA GLU A 259 17.92 -21.69 2.92
C GLU A 259 17.58 -21.18 4.33
N LEU A 260 18.02 -21.92 5.34
CA LEU A 260 17.85 -21.46 6.73
C LEU A 260 19.02 -20.58 7.15
N CYS A 261 18.70 -19.47 7.81
CA CYS A 261 19.71 -18.61 8.42
C CYS A 261 20.49 -19.38 9.50
N LYS A 262 21.82 -19.34 9.41
CA LYS A 262 22.69 -20.04 10.35
C LYS A 262 22.64 -19.48 11.77
N THR A 263 22.20 -18.23 11.93
CA THR A 263 22.14 -17.53 13.22
C THR A 263 20.82 -17.78 13.93
N CYS A 264 19.67 -17.66 13.26
CA CYS A 264 18.35 -17.77 13.89
C CYS A 264 17.47 -18.90 13.35
N GLY A 265 17.95 -19.67 12.36
CA GLY A 265 17.15 -20.74 11.73
C GLY A 265 15.99 -20.24 10.86
N GLY A 266 15.79 -18.93 10.74
CA GLY A 266 14.73 -18.35 9.91
C GLY A 266 15.01 -18.50 8.41
N PRO A 267 13.98 -18.38 7.56
CA PRO A 267 14.15 -18.51 6.12
C PRO A 267 15.01 -17.38 5.55
N LEU A 268 15.98 -17.76 4.69
CA LEU A 268 16.82 -16.85 3.94
C LEU A 268 16.31 -16.75 2.50
N PRO A 269 16.18 -15.53 1.93
CA PRO A 269 16.01 -15.35 0.50
C PRO A 269 17.14 -16.06 -0.27
N ALA A 270 16.82 -16.69 -1.39
CA ALA A 270 17.80 -17.45 -2.21
C ALA A 270 18.96 -16.58 -2.74
N ASP A 271 18.80 -15.28 -2.77
CA ASP A 271 19.75 -14.26 -3.20
C ASP A 271 20.55 -13.62 -2.04
N MET A 272 20.16 -13.88 -0.78
CA MET A 272 20.87 -13.36 0.39
C MET A 272 21.91 -14.36 0.90
N ARG A 273 23.17 -13.92 0.89
CA ARG A 273 24.26 -14.63 1.56
C ARG A 273 24.62 -13.89 2.84
N GLY A 274 24.52 -14.56 3.98
CA GLY A 274 24.91 -14.00 5.28
C GLY A 274 23.79 -14.02 6.32
N SER A 275 23.59 -12.91 7.02
CA SER A 275 22.53 -12.76 8.01
C SER A 275 21.19 -12.56 7.33
N CYS A 276 20.13 -13.19 7.87
CA CYS A 276 18.77 -12.99 7.36
C CYS A 276 18.26 -11.58 7.74
N PRO A 277 17.20 -11.07 7.07
CA PRO A 277 16.62 -9.76 7.39
C PRO A 277 16.29 -9.58 8.87
N TRP A 278 15.90 -10.67 9.54
CA TRP A 278 15.63 -10.71 10.96
C TRP A 278 16.89 -10.47 11.82
N CYS A 279 18.01 -11.15 11.51
CA CYS A 279 19.26 -10.94 12.22
C CYS A 279 19.84 -9.56 11.96
N LEU A 280 19.70 -9.04 10.72
CA LEU A 280 20.13 -7.69 10.38
C LEU A 280 19.32 -6.62 11.11
N ALA A 281 17.99 -6.79 11.21
CA ALA A 281 17.15 -5.91 11.99
C ALA A 281 17.54 -5.94 13.47
N ARG A 282 17.83 -7.12 14.02
CA ARG A 282 18.28 -7.29 15.42
C ARG A 282 19.65 -6.65 15.65
N GLU A 283 20.62 -6.82 14.77
CA GLU A 283 21.96 -6.21 14.87
C GLU A 283 21.88 -4.66 14.81
N SER A 284 20.93 -4.10 14.04
CA SER A 284 20.71 -2.65 13.99
C SER A 284 19.99 -2.10 15.23
N CYS A 285 19.20 -2.93 15.91
CA CYS A 285 18.42 -2.57 17.08
C CYS A 285 19.16 -2.74 18.42
N ASP A 286 20.25 -3.54 18.46
CA ASP A 286 20.98 -3.84 19.71
C ASP A 286 21.62 -2.62 20.40
N SER A 287 21.62 -1.44 19.75
CA SER A 287 22.14 -0.22 20.36
C SER A 287 21.11 0.65 21.10
N ASP A 288 19.79 0.50 20.81
CA ASP A 288 18.78 1.45 21.31
C ASP A 288 17.41 0.84 21.67
N MET A 289 17.22 -0.49 21.61
CA MET A 289 15.93 -1.10 21.91
C MET A 289 15.66 -1.23 23.41
N SER A 290 14.41 -0.95 23.83
CA SER A 290 13.92 -1.25 25.17
C SER A 290 13.95 -2.76 25.47
N ASP A 291 14.11 -3.14 26.77
CA ASP A 291 14.13 -4.54 27.21
C ASP A 291 12.87 -5.33 26.79
N GLU A 292 11.73 -4.66 26.59
CA GLU A 292 10.49 -5.25 26.12
C GLU A 292 10.56 -5.74 24.66
N ALA A 293 11.11 -4.92 23.76
CA ALA A 293 11.27 -5.30 22.35
C ALA A 293 12.26 -6.45 22.17
N ASN A 294 13.32 -6.49 22.98
CA ASN A 294 14.26 -7.62 23.03
C ASN A 294 13.58 -8.92 23.53
N SER A 295 12.68 -8.82 24.52
CA SER A 295 11.90 -9.96 25.03
C SER A 295 10.96 -10.53 23.94
N HIS A 296 10.32 -9.69 23.13
CA HIS A 296 9.48 -10.13 22.00
C HIS A 296 10.30 -10.79 20.90
N LEU A 297 11.49 -10.28 20.58
CA LEU A 297 12.41 -10.88 19.63
C LEU A 297 12.84 -12.29 20.06
N ASP A 298 13.14 -12.47 21.33
CA ASP A 298 13.54 -13.76 21.89
C ASP A 298 12.37 -14.76 21.90
N ALA A 299 11.15 -14.32 22.22
CA ALA A 299 9.96 -15.15 22.18
C ALA A 299 9.65 -15.66 20.75
N ILE A 300 9.80 -14.79 19.75
CA ILE A 300 9.60 -15.15 18.32
C ILE A 300 10.72 -16.09 17.85
N SER A 301 11.96 -15.84 18.24
CA SER A 301 13.11 -16.72 17.92
C SER A 301 12.93 -18.12 18.50
N GLN A 302 12.44 -18.24 19.74
CA GLN A 302 12.17 -19.54 20.38
C GLN A 302 11.03 -20.32 19.74
N THR A 303 10.05 -19.61 19.18
CA THR A 303 8.89 -20.26 18.52
C THR A 303 9.19 -20.66 17.08
N LEU A 304 10.17 -20.05 16.44
CA LEU A 304 10.66 -20.46 15.11
C LEU A 304 11.53 -21.74 15.18
N HIS A 305 12.00 -22.11 16.40
CA HIS A 305 12.83 -23.31 16.63
C HIS A 305 12.05 -24.48 17.27
N SER A 306 10.79 -24.31 17.60
CA SER A 306 9.87 -25.34 18.09
C SER A 306 8.93 -25.81 16.96
#